data_83f6f7ebe596cc5932978eb877485c95
#
_entry.id   83f6f7ebe596cc5932978eb877485c95
#
_cell.length_a   1.000
_cell.length_b   1.000
_cell.length_c   1.000
_cell.angle_alpha   90.00
_cell.angle_beta   90.00
_cell.angle_gamma   90.00
#
_symmetry.space_group_name_H-M   'P 1'
#
loop_
_entity.id
_entity.type
_entity.pdbx_description
1 polymer ?
#
loop_
_entity_poly.entity_id
_entity_poly.type
_entity_poly.pdbx_seq_one_letter_code
_entity_poly.pdbx_strand_id
1 'polypeptide(L)'
;MYVVTADQVASRTDADRVPQTLRALSALRPPTTRGFERTAGDEIQGVSDKPEGVLDVVTSLVRDGHWRIGIGIGPVELPLPDSPRAGRGLAFVAAREAVGAAHPVPAQLAVRLRVDPGMPRAIREVRTRHTWLAEAALILQVRLLRSRTAEGWEVTDLLSEGLTQREVAQRLSISPSAVSQRVRRAGWQEQQRGEELACHHLSLADGMIDP
;
A
#
# COMPACT_ATOMS: atom_id res chain seq x y z
N MET A 1 2.03 2.57 13.90
CA MET A 1 2.49 3.44 12.78
C MET A 1 3.05 2.57 11.65
N TYR A 2 2.87 3.03 10.42
CA TYR A 2 3.32 2.34 9.21
C TYR A 2 4.32 3.21 8.46
N VAL A 3 5.46 2.64 8.11
CA VAL A 3 6.43 3.26 7.20
C VAL A 3 6.40 2.46 5.90
N VAL A 4 6.19 3.14 4.78
CA VAL A 4 6.26 2.51 3.47
C VAL A 4 7.52 3.00 2.78
N THR A 5 8.38 2.06 2.40
CA THR A 5 9.57 2.30 1.58
C THR A 5 9.35 1.60 0.24
N ALA A 6 9.60 2.29 -0.84
CA ALA A 6 9.52 1.69 -2.17
C ALA A 6 10.77 2.01 -2.99
N ASP A 7 11.27 0.98 -3.67
CA ASP A 7 12.49 0.98 -4.45
C ASP A 7 12.15 0.72 -5.93
N GLN A 8 12.65 1.55 -6.84
CA GLN A 8 12.33 1.43 -8.26
C GLN A 8 13.01 0.19 -8.85
N VAL A 9 12.22 -0.68 -9.47
CA VAL A 9 12.72 -1.87 -10.18
C VAL A 9 13.44 -1.42 -11.45
N ALA A 10 14.59 -2.02 -11.73
CA ALA A 10 15.42 -1.75 -12.92
C ALA A 10 15.88 -0.28 -13.07
N SER A 11 16.03 0.46 -11.97
CA SER A 11 16.40 1.88 -11.96
C SER A 11 17.69 2.23 -12.70
N ARG A 12 18.61 1.27 -12.86
CA ARG A 12 19.86 1.47 -13.61
C ARG A 12 19.68 1.50 -15.14
N THR A 13 18.57 0.99 -15.63
CA THR A 13 18.28 0.82 -17.07
C THR A 13 16.98 1.50 -17.51
N ASP A 14 16.12 1.85 -16.57
CA ASP A 14 14.83 2.52 -16.82
C ASP A 14 14.93 4.01 -16.47
N ALA A 15 13.97 4.79 -16.97
CA ALA A 15 13.86 6.22 -16.65
C ALA A 15 13.56 6.42 -15.15
N ASP A 16 14.03 7.53 -14.57
CA ASP A 16 13.72 7.94 -13.20
C ASP A 16 12.23 8.22 -13.03
N ARG A 17 11.53 7.35 -12.34
CA ARG A 17 10.07 7.44 -12.08
C ARG A 17 9.74 8.17 -10.78
N VAL A 18 10.72 8.40 -9.92
CA VAL A 18 10.50 9.02 -8.61
C VAL A 18 9.71 10.34 -8.69
N PRO A 19 10.03 11.31 -9.58
CA PRO A 19 9.30 12.58 -9.61
C PRO A 19 7.82 12.44 -9.98
N GLN A 20 7.49 11.52 -10.90
CA GLN A 20 6.12 11.26 -11.32
C GLN A 20 5.35 10.56 -10.19
N THR A 21 5.95 9.55 -9.56
CA THR A 21 5.32 8.79 -8.48
C THR A 21 5.09 9.66 -7.25
N LEU A 22 6.03 10.53 -6.88
CA LEU A 22 5.82 11.47 -5.77
C LEU A 22 4.63 12.40 -6.03
N ARG A 23 4.44 12.88 -7.27
CA ARG A 23 3.24 13.68 -7.62
C ARG A 23 1.95 12.87 -7.47
N ALA A 24 1.93 11.62 -7.93
CA ALA A 24 0.77 10.74 -7.78
C ALA A 24 0.44 10.48 -6.31
N LEU A 25 1.45 10.16 -5.50
CA LEU A 25 1.26 9.90 -4.06
C LEU A 25 0.83 11.16 -3.28
N SER A 26 1.29 12.36 -3.68
CA SER A 26 0.86 13.61 -3.05
C SER A 26 -0.61 13.98 -3.33
N ALA A 27 -1.21 13.37 -4.36
CA ALA A 27 -2.62 13.57 -4.70
C ALA A 27 -3.59 12.61 -3.96
N LEU A 28 -3.06 11.62 -3.22
CA LEU A 28 -3.90 10.67 -2.48
C LEU A 28 -4.74 11.37 -1.39
N ARG A 29 -5.94 10.86 -1.16
CA ARG A 29 -6.89 11.34 -0.15
C ARG A 29 -7.44 10.15 0.64
N PRO A 30 -7.34 10.14 1.99
CA PRO A 30 -6.67 11.13 2.84
C PRO A 30 -5.14 11.12 2.66
N PRO A 31 -4.47 12.25 2.94
CA PRO A 31 -3.02 12.30 2.83
C PRO A 31 -2.35 11.40 3.87
N THR A 32 -1.16 10.89 3.55
CA THR A 32 -0.32 10.20 4.52
C THR A 32 0.13 11.14 5.64
N THR A 33 0.42 10.61 6.83
CA THR A 33 0.83 11.41 8.01
C THR A 33 2.10 12.22 7.74
N ARG A 34 3.04 11.66 7.00
CA ARG A 34 4.16 12.36 6.35
C ARG A 34 4.23 11.93 4.90
N GLY A 35 4.14 12.90 4.01
CA GLY A 35 4.17 12.69 2.57
C GLY A 35 5.41 11.93 2.11
N PHE A 36 5.32 11.35 0.93
CA PHE A 36 6.46 10.64 0.35
C PHE A 36 7.53 11.59 -0.14
N GLU A 37 8.78 11.22 0.09
CA GLU A 37 9.94 11.89 -0.48
C GLU A 37 11.01 10.88 -0.91
N ARG A 38 11.91 11.32 -1.77
CA ARG A 38 13.08 10.54 -2.17
C ARG A 38 14.09 10.49 -1.02
N THR A 39 14.51 9.28 -0.63
CA THR A 39 15.51 9.09 0.43
C THR A 39 16.92 9.01 -0.13
N ALA A 40 17.14 8.09 -1.06
CA ALA A 40 18.44 7.92 -1.72
C ALA A 40 18.23 7.26 -3.09
N GLY A 41 18.90 7.78 -4.12
CA GLY A 41 18.86 7.19 -5.45
C GLY A 41 17.44 7.07 -6.00
N ASP A 42 16.94 5.86 -6.06
CA ASP A 42 15.66 5.43 -6.62
C ASP A 42 14.63 5.02 -5.55
N GLU A 43 14.94 5.25 -4.28
CA GLU A 43 14.07 4.92 -3.14
C GLU A 43 13.19 6.10 -2.73
N ILE A 44 11.93 5.82 -2.42
CA ILE A 44 10.97 6.75 -1.81
C ILE A 44 10.45 6.20 -0.49
N GLN A 45 10.13 7.09 0.45
CA GLN A 45 9.63 6.73 1.76
C GLN A 45 8.55 7.70 2.24
N GLY A 46 7.53 7.18 2.92
CA GLY A 46 6.47 7.94 3.57
C GLY A 46 5.98 7.25 4.84
N VAL A 47 5.20 7.98 5.64
CA VAL A 47 4.66 7.50 6.92
C VAL A 47 3.15 7.64 6.93
N SER A 48 2.44 6.60 7.37
CA SER A 48 1.00 6.63 7.62
C SER A 48 0.70 6.17 9.05
N ASP A 49 -0.29 6.79 9.67
CA ASP A 49 -0.86 6.37 10.95
C ASP A 49 -2.09 5.48 10.77
N LYS A 50 -2.56 5.32 9.51
CA LYS A 50 -3.77 4.56 9.17
C LYS A 50 -3.47 3.47 8.14
N PRO A 51 -4.04 2.28 8.30
CA PRO A 51 -3.86 1.19 7.33
C PRO A 51 -4.46 1.52 5.96
N GLU A 52 -5.55 2.31 5.88
CA GLU A 52 -6.16 2.75 4.63
C GLU A 52 -5.15 3.55 3.78
N GLY A 53 -4.40 4.46 4.41
CA GLY A 53 -3.34 5.20 3.73
C GLY A 53 -2.23 4.31 3.17
N VAL A 54 -1.94 3.17 3.83
CA VAL A 54 -1.00 2.17 3.30
C VAL A 54 -1.56 1.52 2.05
N LEU A 55 -2.87 1.17 2.04
CA LEU A 55 -3.52 0.54 0.89
C LEU A 55 -3.59 1.46 -0.33
N ASP A 56 -3.90 2.74 -0.12
CA ASP A 56 -3.91 3.74 -1.19
C ASP A 56 -2.54 3.87 -1.85
N VAL A 57 -1.48 3.91 -1.02
CA VAL A 57 -0.10 3.94 -1.49
C VAL A 57 0.25 2.66 -2.27
N VAL A 58 -0.06 1.49 -1.72
CA VAL A 58 0.19 0.20 -2.39
C VAL A 58 -0.53 0.15 -3.73
N THR A 59 -1.81 0.54 -3.79
CA THR A 59 -2.61 0.57 -5.02
C THR A 59 -1.98 1.48 -6.07
N SER A 60 -1.55 2.68 -5.69
CA SER A 60 -0.88 3.63 -6.57
C SER A 60 0.44 3.07 -7.13
N LEU A 61 1.29 2.50 -6.27
CA LEU A 61 2.58 1.93 -6.67
C LEU A 61 2.43 0.69 -7.54
N VAL A 62 1.43 -0.17 -7.24
CA VAL A 62 1.13 -1.36 -8.05
C VAL A 62 0.61 -0.98 -9.44
N ARG A 63 -0.21 0.07 -9.53
CA ARG A 63 -0.71 0.61 -10.81
C ARG A 63 0.42 1.16 -11.68
N ASP A 64 1.40 1.84 -11.08
CA ASP A 64 2.61 2.29 -11.79
C ASP A 64 3.47 1.11 -12.28
N GLY A 65 3.50 0.01 -11.53
CA GLY A 65 4.08 -1.28 -11.95
C GLY A 65 5.61 -1.38 -11.84
N HIS A 66 6.30 -0.36 -11.35
CA HIS A 66 7.76 -0.26 -11.36
C HIS A 66 8.38 -0.25 -9.96
N TRP A 67 7.62 -0.64 -8.94
CA TRP A 67 8.04 -0.50 -7.54
C TRP A 67 8.10 -1.82 -6.80
N ARG A 68 9.14 -1.97 -6.00
CA ARG A 68 9.25 -2.96 -4.94
C ARG A 68 8.85 -2.28 -3.65
N ILE A 69 7.94 -2.88 -2.88
CA ILE A 69 7.26 -2.24 -1.76
C ILE A 69 7.61 -2.95 -0.47
N GLY A 70 8.11 -2.20 0.50
CA GLY A 70 8.32 -2.66 1.87
C GLY A 70 7.43 -1.86 2.83
N ILE A 71 6.67 -2.57 3.67
CA ILE A 71 5.83 -1.98 4.70
C ILE A 71 6.39 -2.37 6.06
N GLY A 72 6.81 -1.38 6.84
CA GLY A 72 7.28 -1.56 8.20
C GLY A 72 6.20 -1.15 9.21
N ILE A 73 5.94 -2.02 10.19
CA ILE A 73 5.01 -1.80 11.28
C ILE A 73 5.80 -1.70 12.58
N GLY A 74 5.50 -0.69 13.40
CA GLY A 74 6.14 -0.54 14.70
C GLY A 74 6.06 0.87 15.27
N PRO A 75 6.65 1.11 16.44
CA PRO A 75 6.79 2.44 17.01
C PRO A 75 7.75 3.31 16.18
N VAL A 76 7.44 4.61 16.17
CA VAL A 76 8.30 5.67 15.64
C VAL A 76 8.70 6.63 16.76
N GLU A 77 9.82 7.31 16.62
CA GLU A 77 10.21 8.37 17.53
C GLU A 77 9.37 9.62 17.27
N LEU A 78 8.82 10.20 18.34
CA LEU A 78 8.00 11.41 18.28
C LEU A 78 8.74 12.61 18.92
N PRO A 79 8.54 13.85 18.44
CA PRO A 79 7.66 14.19 17.30
C PRO A 79 8.26 13.73 15.95
N LEU A 80 7.37 13.28 15.04
CA LEU A 80 7.81 12.96 13.68
C LEU A 80 8.38 14.21 13.00
N PRO A 81 9.58 14.14 12.41
CA PRO A 81 10.13 15.24 11.62
C PRO A 81 9.25 15.50 10.38
N ASP A 82 9.38 16.69 9.81
CA ASP A 82 8.64 17.05 8.58
C ASP A 82 9.05 16.15 7.40
N SER A 83 10.34 15.82 7.33
CA SER A 83 10.90 14.91 6.33
C SER A 83 10.85 13.46 6.83
N PRO A 84 10.13 12.53 6.14
CA PRO A 84 10.14 11.11 6.50
C PRO A 84 11.53 10.49 6.43
N ARG A 85 12.44 11.03 5.61
CA ARG A 85 13.85 10.59 5.55
C ARG A 85 14.60 10.78 6.86
N ALA A 86 14.25 11.79 7.64
CA ALA A 86 14.85 12.06 8.96
C ALA A 86 14.16 11.25 10.08
N GLY A 87 13.07 10.55 9.79
CA GLY A 87 12.32 9.75 10.75
C GLY A 87 13.13 8.59 11.31
N ARG A 88 12.84 8.26 12.57
CA ARG A 88 13.51 7.18 13.31
C ARG A 88 12.49 6.30 14.03
N GLY A 89 12.96 5.13 14.45
CA GLY A 89 12.16 4.16 15.19
C GLY A 89 12.08 2.81 14.51
N LEU A 90 11.46 1.86 15.20
CA LEU A 90 11.44 0.47 14.76
C LEU A 90 10.65 0.24 13.45
N ALA A 91 9.63 1.07 13.18
CA ALA A 91 8.89 1.00 11.92
C ALA A 91 9.78 1.31 10.70
N PHE A 92 10.72 2.25 10.82
CA PHE A 92 11.66 2.58 9.73
C PHE A 92 12.65 1.43 9.46
N VAL A 93 13.14 0.79 10.54
CA VAL A 93 13.98 -0.40 10.42
C VAL A 93 13.21 -1.54 9.75
N ALA A 94 11.97 -1.79 10.19
CA ALA A 94 11.10 -2.81 9.62
C ALA A 94 10.81 -2.57 8.13
N ALA A 95 10.57 -1.32 7.71
CA ALA A 95 10.32 -0.97 6.30
C ALA A 95 11.53 -1.25 5.41
N ARG A 96 12.74 -0.94 5.88
CA ARG A 96 13.98 -1.25 5.16
C ARG A 96 14.20 -2.75 5.03
N GLU A 97 13.95 -3.52 6.07
CA GLU A 97 13.99 -4.98 6.02
C GLU A 97 12.92 -5.54 5.07
N ALA A 98 11.72 -4.95 5.08
CA ALA A 98 10.63 -5.36 4.21
C ALA A 98 10.96 -5.15 2.73
N VAL A 99 11.46 -3.98 2.33
CA VAL A 99 11.79 -3.72 0.92
C VAL A 99 12.89 -4.66 0.41
N GLY A 100 13.88 -4.96 1.25
CA GLY A 100 14.90 -5.98 0.94
C GLY A 100 14.30 -7.38 0.79
N ALA A 101 13.39 -7.77 1.68
CA ALA A 101 12.71 -9.06 1.64
C ALA A 101 11.73 -9.19 0.46
N ALA A 102 11.22 -8.10 -0.09
CA ALA A 102 10.33 -8.10 -1.25
C ALA A 102 11.03 -8.48 -2.57
N HIS A 103 12.36 -8.42 -2.64
CA HIS A 103 13.13 -8.67 -3.86
C HIS A 103 12.86 -10.04 -4.50
N PRO A 104 12.89 -11.18 -3.78
CA PRO A 104 12.64 -12.49 -4.37
C PRO A 104 11.14 -12.81 -4.54
N VAL A 105 10.24 -11.99 -4.01
CA VAL A 105 8.80 -12.26 -4.01
C VAL A 105 8.18 -11.82 -5.34
N PRO A 106 7.42 -12.67 -6.05
CA PRO A 106 6.78 -12.29 -7.32
C PRO A 106 5.85 -11.07 -7.22
N ALA A 107 5.21 -10.87 -6.06
CA ALA A 107 4.39 -9.70 -5.79
C ALA A 107 5.23 -8.43 -5.58
N GLN A 108 6.54 -8.54 -5.34
CA GLN A 108 7.44 -7.42 -5.02
C GLN A 108 6.92 -6.58 -3.84
N LEU A 109 6.30 -7.25 -2.86
CA LEU A 109 5.79 -6.65 -1.65
C LEU A 109 6.10 -7.55 -0.45
N ALA A 110 6.53 -6.93 0.65
CA ALA A 110 6.66 -7.59 1.94
C ALA A 110 6.27 -6.66 3.09
N VAL A 111 5.84 -7.26 4.20
CA VAL A 111 5.48 -6.56 5.45
C VAL A 111 6.37 -7.07 6.57
N ARG A 112 6.90 -6.18 7.40
CA ARG A 112 7.71 -6.56 8.57
C ARG A 112 7.23 -5.80 9.80
N LEU A 113 7.26 -6.51 10.93
CA LEU A 113 6.93 -5.96 12.24
C LEU A 113 8.21 -5.86 13.09
N ARG A 114 8.41 -4.70 13.70
CA ARG A 114 9.37 -4.53 14.78
C ARG A 114 8.66 -3.96 16.01
N VAL A 115 8.83 -4.63 17.14
CA VAL A 115 8.22 -4.26 18.41
C VAL A 115 9.30 -4.05 19.46
N ASP A 116 8.95 -3.37 20.53
CA ASP A 116 9.84 -3.20 21.68
C ASP A 116 10.31 -4.59 22.19
N PRO A 117 11.61 -4.78 22.47
CA PRO A 117 12.13 -6.03 23.02
C PRO A 117 11.47 -6.46 24.34
N GLY A 118 10.99 -5.51 25.13
CA GLY A 118 10.27 -5.74 26.38
C GLY A 118 8.81 -6.19 26.21
N MET A 119 8.27 -6.20 25.00
CA MET A 119 6.90 -6.64 24.75
C MET A 119 6.68 -8.10 25.17
N PRO A 120 5.58 -8.43 25.90
CA PRO A 120 5.24 -9.80 26.27
C PRO A 120 5.20 -10.72 25.05
N ARG A 121 5.75 -11.93 25.20
CA ARG A 121 5.87 -12.90 24.11
C ARG A 121 4.52 -13.20 23.44
N ALA A 122 3.46 -13.41 24.21
CA ALA A 122 2.14 -13.73 23.70
C ALA A 122 1.61 -12.60 22.78
N ILE A 123 1.75 -11.34 23.18
CA ILE A 123 1.34 -10.19 22.35
C ILE A 123 2.16 -10.13 21.08
N ARG A 124 3.48 -10.34 21.18
CA ARG A 124 4.37 -10.35 20.01
C ARG A 124 3.98 -11.44 19.01
N GLU A 125 3.65 -12.65 19.47
CA GLU A 125 3.23 -13.76 18.62
C GLU A 125 1.92 -13.43 17.89
N VAL A 126 0.93 -12.86 18.58
CA VAL A 126 -0.34 -12.41 17.98
C VAL A 126 -0.08 -11.36 16.89
N ARG A 127 0.68 -10.30 17.21
CA ARG A 127 1.00 -9.23 16.24
C ARG A 127 1.79 -9.75 15.03
N THR A 128 2.74 -10.67 15.26
CA THR A 128 3.49 -11.31 14.17
C THR A 128 2.57 -12.13 13.26
N ARG A 129 1.61 -12.86 13.82
CA ARG A 129 0.61 -13.60 13.04
C ARG A 129 -0.23 -12.68 12.19
N HIS A 130 -0.71 -11.55 12.74
CA HIS A 130 -1.49 -10.57 11.99
C HIS A 130 -0.66 -9.87 10.91
N THR A 131 0.62 -9.63 11.14
CA THR A 131 1.54 -9.12 10.13
C THR A 131 1.63 -10.07 8.93
N TRP A 132 1.75 -11.37 9.18
CA TRP A 132 1.77 -12.39 8.13
C TRP A 132 0.45 -12.46 7.35
N LEU A 133 -0.70 -12.36 8.05
CA LEU A 133 -2.02 -12.35 7.41
C LEU A 133 -2.24 -11.08 6.57
N ALA A 134 -1.79 -9.92 7.05
CA ALA A 134 -1.79 -8.67 6.29
C ALA A 134 -0.93 -8.79 5.02
N GLU A 135 0.29 -9.33 5.12
CA GLU A 135 1.15 -9.57 3.96
C GLU A 135 0.47 -10.49 2.95
N ALA A 136 -0.14 -11.58 3.40
CA ALA A 136 -0.85 -12.52 2.53
C ALA A 136 -2.02 -11.85 1.78
N ALA A 137 -2.85 -11.07 2.49
CA ALA A 137 -3.95 -10.32 1.90
C ALA A 137 -3.46 -9.30 0.85
N LEU A 138 -2.41 -8.55 1.17
CA LEU A 138 -1.79 -7.58 0.26
C LEU A 138 -1.18 -8.25 -0.97
N ILE A 139 -0.53 -9.40 -0.83
CA ILE A 139 0.02 -10.16 -1.98
C ILE A 139 -1.10 -10.58 -2.94
N LEU A 140 -2.22 -11.08 -2.41
CA LEU A 140 -3.39 -11.44 -3.23
C LEU A 140 -3.96 -10.21 -3.94
N GLN A 141 -4.06 -9.09 -3.24
CA GLN A 141 -4.52 -7.82 -3.79
C GLN A 141 -3.58 -7.30 -4.90
N VAL A 142 -2.27 -7.33 -4.69
CA VAL A 142 -1.28 -6.97 -5.72
C VAL A 142 -1.48 -7.79 -6.99
N ARG A 143 -1.71 -9.09 -6.87
CA ARG A 143 -1.98 -9.95 -8.03
C ARG A 143 -3.26 -9.56 -8.76
N LEU A 144 -4.33 -9.27 -8.01
CA LEU A 144 -5.59 -8.79 -8.58
C LEU A 144 -5.39 -7.48 -9.34
N LEU A 145 -4.77 -6.48 -8.70
CA LEU A 145 -4.55 -5.16 -9.29
C LEU A 145 -3.66 -5.20 -10.53
N ARG A 146 -2.60 -6.02 -10.54
CA ARG A 146 -1.71 -6.20 -11.71
C ARG A 146 -2.40 -6.86 -12.91
N SER A 147 -3.46 -7.62 -12.69
CA SER A 147 -4.24 -8.21 -13.79
C SER A 147 -5.25 -7.26 -14.43
N ARG A 148 -5.43 -6.07 -13.84
CA ARG A 148 -6.44 -5.12 -14.26
C ARG A 148 -6.05 -4.40 -15.55
N THR A 149 -6.95 -4.38 -16.52
CA THR A 149 -6.77 -3.63 -17.78
C THR A 149 -7.00 -2.14 -17.60
N ALA A 150 -6.64 -1.33 -18.60
CA ALA A 150 -6.89 0.11 -18.59
C ALA A 150 -8.38 0.44 -18.41
N GLU A 151 -9.26 -0.30 -19.11
CA GLU A 151 -10.71 -0.15 -18.97
C GLU A 151 -11.23 -0.60 -17.61
N GLY A 152 -10.54 -1.55 -16.99
CA GLY A 152 -10.80 -1.97 -15.60
C GLY A 152 -10.46 -0.86 -14.62
N TRP A 153 -9.31 -0.22 -14.78
CA TRP A 153 -8.92 0.94 -13.97
C TRP A 153 -9.88 2.10 -14.14
N GLU A 154 -10.26 2.43 -15.40
CA GLU A 154 -11.19 3.51 -15.71
C GLU A 154 -12.53 3.37 -14.95
N VAL A 155 -13.13 2.18 -14.94
CA VAL A 155 -14.41 1.98 -14.23
C VAL A 155 -14.22 1.96 -12.71
N THR A 156 -13.13 1.39 -12.20
CA THR A 156 -12.90 1.37 -10.74
C THR A 156 -12.53 2.73 -10.18
N ASP A 157 -11.83 3.58 -10.92
CA ASP A 157 -11.56 4.97 -10.54
C ASP A 157 -12.88 5.74 -10.34
N LEU A 158 -13.79 5.69 -11.32
CA LEU A 158 -15.09 6.36 -11.22
C LEU A 158 -15.97 5.81 -10.09
N LEU A 159 -15.92 4.50 -9.83
CA LEU A 159 -16.62 3.90 -8.69
C LEU A 159 -16.01 4.35 -7.34
N SER A 160 -14.69 4.50 -7.27
CA SER A 160 -14.03 5.00 -6.06
C SER A 160 -14.32 6.49 -5.77
N GLU A 161 -14.67 7.26 -6.80
CA GLU A 161 -15.19 8.63 -6.68
C GLU A 161 -16.65 8.67 -6.18
N GLY A 162 -17.29 7.51 -5.97
CA GLY A 162 -18.66 7.37 -5.46
C GLY A 162 -19.74 7.33 -6.55
N LEU A 163 -19.38 7.25 -7.84
CA LEU A 163 -20.35 7.11 -8.92
C LEU A 163 -21.02 5.72 -8.88
N THR A 164 -22.30 5.67 -9.17
CA THR A 164 -23.02 4.41 -9.44
C THR A 164 -22.63 3.83 -10.79
N GLN A 165 -22.80 2.51 -11.00
CA GLN A 165 -22.54 1.91 -12.32
C GLN A 165 -23.35 2.55 -13.46
N ARG A 166 -24.52 3.11 -13.16
CA ARG A 166 -25.34 3.84 -14.14
C ARG A 166 -24.69 5.16 -14.54
N GLU A 167 -24.18 5.91 -13.60
CA GLU A 167 -23.45 7.17 -13.85
C GLU A 167 -22.14 6.89 -14.59
N VAL A 168 -21.41 5.82 -14.22
CA VAL A 168 -20.22 5.36 -14.94
C VAL A 168 -20.57 5.03 -16.40
N ALA A 169 -21.69 4.34 -16.67
CA ALA A 169 -22.14 4.04 -18.04
C ALA A 169 -22.39 5.33 -18.85
N GLN A 170 -23.03 6.32 -18.25
CA GLN A 170 -23.26 7.63 -18.88
C GLN A 170 -21.94 8.37 -19.12
N ARG A 171 -21.06 8.41 -18.11
CA ARG A 171 -19.75 9.10 -18.18
C ARG A 171 -18.84 8.55 -19.27
N LEU A 172 -18.83 7.20 -19.43
CA LEU A 172 -18.00 6.51 -20.42
C LEU A 172 -18.70 6.29 -21.77
N SER A 173 -19.96 6.70 -21.91
CA SER A 173 -20.77 6.48 -23.11
C SER A 173 -20.83 5.01 -23.55
N ILE A 174 -20.94 4.08 -22.58
CA ILE A 174 -21.07 2.64 -22.82
C ILE A 174 -22.35 2.08 -22.17
N SER A 175 -22.73 0.86 -22.53
CA SER A 175 -23.92 0.24 -21.96
C SER A 175 -23.73 -0.14 -20.48
N PRO A 176 -24.79 -0.15 -19.65
CA PRO A 176 -24.72 -0.63 -18.27
C PRO A 176 -24.20 -2.07 -18.16
N SER A 177 -24.52 -2.93 -19.13
CA SER A 177 -24.00 -4.31 -19.19
C SER A 177 -22.48 -4.34 -19.42
N ALA A 178 -21.95 -3.43 -20.24
CA ALA A 178 -20.51 -3.31 -20.46
C ALA A 178 -19.79 -2.84 -19.18
N VAL A 179 -20.35 -1.87 -18.44
CA VAL A 179 -19.82 -1.45 -17.13
C VAL A 179 -19.80 -2.64 -16.18
N SER A 180 -20.93 -3.36 -16.02
CA SER A 180 -21.01 -4.53 -15.14
C SER A 180 -19.98 -5.61 -15.47
N GLN A 181 -19.70 -5.84 -16.78
CA GLN A 181 -18.65 -6.77 -17.20
C GLN A 181 -17.24 -6.27 -16.85
N ARG A 182 -16.95 -4.98 -17.09
CA ARG A 182 -15.66 -4.37 -16.75
C ARG A 182 -15.42 -4.41 -15.23
N VAL A 183 -16.41 -4.04 -14.41
CA VAL A 183 -16.37 -4.07 -12.94
C VAL A 183 -16.04 -5.48 -12.43
N ARG A 184 -16.71 -6.51 -12.97
CA ARG A 184 -16.49 -7.90 -12.59
C ARG A 184 -15.09 -8.38 -12.99
N ARG A 185 -14.64 -8.08 -14.23
CA ARG A 185 -13.28 -8.43 -14.69
C ARG A 185 -12.20 -7.68 -13.92
N ALA A 186 -12.47 -6.44 -13.51
CA ALA A 186 -11.57 -5.63 -12.71
C ALA A 186 -11.42 -6.12 -11.25
N GLY A 187 -12.29 -7.03 -10.80
CA GLY A 187 -12.27 -7.56 -9.44
C GLY A 187 -12.58 -6.49 -8.39
N TRP A 188 -13.52 -5.58 -8.67
CA TRP A 188 -13.82 -4.46 -7.78
C TRP A 188 -14.33 -4.90 -6.41
N GLN A 189 -15.23 -5.87 -6.36
CA GLN A 189 -15.78 -6.38 -5.10
C GLN A 189 -14.71 -7.15 -4.31
N GLU A 190 -13.89 -7.92 -5.00
CA GLU A 190 -12.79 -8.66 -4.42
C GLU A 190 -11.73 -7.71 -3.85
N GLN A 191 -11.45 -6.61 -4.54
CA GLN A 191 -10.57 -5.55 -4.02
C GLN A 191 -11.08 -4.99 -2.71
N GLN A 192 -12.34 -4.53 -2.66
CA GLN A 192 -12.91 -3.93 -1.46
C GLN A 192 -12.84 -4.87 -0.25
N ARG A 193 -13.17 -6.16 -0.43
CA ARG A 193 -13.06 -7.16 0.64
C ARG A 193 -11.62 -7.45 1.03
N GLY A 194 -10.71 -7.47 0.06
CA GLY A 194 -9.28 -7.63 0.31
C GLY A 194 -8.69 -6.46 1.08
N GLU A 195 -9.14 -5.23 0.79
CA GLU A 195 -8.76 -4.01 1.50
C GLU A 195 -9.24 -4.03 2.95
N GLU A 196 -10.50 -4.39 3.17
CA GLU A 196 -11.07 -4.54 4.51
C GLU A 196 -10.28 -5.57 5.33
N LEU A 197 -9.97 -6.73 4.75
CA LEU A 197 -9.18 -7.77 5.39
C LEU A 197 -7.75 -7.29 5.70
N ALA A 198 -7.09 -6.64 4.77
CA ALA A 198 -5.75 -6.13 4.95
C ALA A 198 -5.70 -5.03 6.02
N CYS A 199 -6.63 -4.07 6.00
CA CYS A 199 -6.76 -3.02 7.01
C CYS A 199 -6.96 -3.61 8.41
N HIS A 200 -7.86 -4.57 8.55
CA HIS A 200 -8.10 -5.23 9.83
C HIS A 200 -6.82 -5.86 10.39
N HIS A 201 -6.11 -6.64 9.58
CA HIS A 201 -4.89 -7.29 10.04
C HIS A 201 -3.71 -6.34 10.23
N LEU A 202 -3.60 -5.28 9.45
CA LEU A 202 -2.62 -4.21 9.68
C LEU A 202 -2.87 -3.53 11.02
N SER A 203 -4.14 -3.20 11.34
CA SER A 203 -4.52 -2.58 12.61
C SER A 203 -4.18 -3.46 13.82
N LEU A 204 -4.48 -4.75 13.75
CA LEU A 204 -4.13 -5.71 14.81
C LEU A 204 -2.60 -5.88 14.92
N ALA A 205 -1.88 -5.90 13.81
CA ALA A 205 -0.42 -5.95 13.79
C ALA A 205 0.21 -4.70 14.41
N ASP A 206 -0.39 -3.53 14.25
CA ASP A 206 0.08 -2.28 14.89
C ASP A 206 -0.39 -2.13 16.35
N GLY A 207 -1.33 -2.97 16.82
CA GLY A 207 -1.91 -2.89 18.16
C GLY A 207 -2.91 -1.73 18.31
N MET A 208 -3.52 -1.28 17.22
CA MET A 208 -4.56 -0.22 17.23
C MET A 208 -5.92 -0.76 17.67
N ILE A 209 -6.14 -2.05 17.54
CA ILE A 209 -7.37 -2.75 17.93
C ILE A 209 -6.92 -3.94 18.80
N ASP A 210 -7.57 -4.15 19.93
CA ASP A 210 -7.39 -5.39 20.71
C ASP A 210 -8.04 -6.57 19.95
N PRO A 211 -7.38 -7.74 19.91
CA PRO A 211 -7.84 -8.91 19.19
C PRO A 211 -9.11 -9.52 19.77
#